data_f50a4ce4657922f16cae2420701efd84
#
_entry.id   f50a4ce4657922f16cae2420701efd84
#
_cell.length_a   1.000
_cell.length_b   1.000
_cell.length_c   1.000
_cell.angle_alpha   90.00
_cell.angle_beta   90.00
_cell.angle_gamma   90.00
#
_symmetry.space_group_name_H-M   'P 1'
#
loop_
_entity.id
_entity.type
_entity.pdbx_description
1 polymer ?
#
loop_
_entity_poly.entity_id
_entity_poly.type
_entity_poly.pdbx_seq_one_letter_code
_entity_poly.pdbx_strand_id
1 'polypeptide(L)'
;FLNGPTDRFYGAFPHWIDGNTGKVRPFSDTDNGADMVESGIIAEGLTFAREYFDQSTETESAIREVADSLWKAIEWDKFIQNPDTPEQVMIWHWSPDYGFSNLPIVGFNEAEICYILGVGSPTFPIKPELYWDGWVAKNPGYYNPRTVEGVDAPIELLLNHDYGIPMFVMHYSYMGLDPRQVPLKDGNLFDEFTQLTKANRDYAKLNADKFKGYDKYWGLTASLDPDGYRAHHPIHDDNGTISPT
;
A
#
# COMPACT_ATOMS: atom_id res chain seq x y z
N PHE A 1 3.30 22.20 5.22
CA PHE A 1 4.57 21.47 5.19
C PHE A 1 4.81 20.83 3.81
N LEU A 2 3.94 19.94 3.36
CA LEU A 2 4.12 19.22 2.07
C LEU A 2 4.21 20.15 0.85
N ASN A 3 3.60 21.30 0.88
CA ASN A 3 3.70 22.32 -0.18
C ASN A 3 4.93 23.25 -0.03
N GLY A 4 5.75 23.03 0.98
CA GLY A 4 6.97 23.79 1.25
C GLY A 4 8.22 23.18 0.59
N PRO A 5 9.41 23.42 1.14
CA PRO A 5 10.69 22.93 0.62
C PRO A 5 10.91 21.42 0.88
N THR A 6 9.87 20.61 0.72
CA THR A 6 9.95 19.15 0.88
C THR A 6 10.57 18.53 -0.36
N ASP A 7 11.52 17.63 -0.16
CA ASP A 7 12.12 16.88 -1.28
C ASP A 7 11.07 16.04 -1.99
N ARG A 8 11.03 16.17 -3.30
CA ARG A 8 10.18 15.39 -4.19
C ARG A 8 10.93 15.14 -5.50
N PHE A 9 10.74 13.96 -6.06
CA PHE A 9 11.41 13.55 -7.29
C PHE A 9 10.34 13.06 -8.28
N TYR A 10 10.26 13.67 -9.44
CA TYR A 10 9.14 13.45 -10.38
C TYR A 10 7.76 13.69 -9.71
N GLY A 11 7.70 14.70 -8.82
CA GLY A 11 6.51 14.98 -8.02
C GLY A 11 6.20 13.99 -6.89
N ALA A 12 6.80 12.82 -6.89
CA ALA A 12 6.62 11.79 -5.87
C ALA A 12 7.39 12.12 -4.59
N PHE A 13 6.86 11.66 -3.47
CA PHE A 13 7.41 11.85 -2.14
C PHE A 13 8.39 10.73 -1.78
N PRO A 14 9.38 10.97 -0.90
CA PRO A 14 10.20 9.90 -0.35
C PRO A 14 9.42 9.07 0.67
N HIS A 15 9.94 7.87 0.95
CA HIS A 15 9.40 6.98 1.96
C HIS A 15 9.26 7.67 3.33
N TRP A 16 10.33 8.30 3.79
CA TRP A 16 10.32 9.14 5.00
C TRP A 16 10.85 10.55 4.74
N ILE A 17 10.24 11.50 5.42
CA ILE A 17 10.60 12.92 5.39
C ILE A 17 10.97 13.36 6.80
N ASP A 18 12.11 14.01 6.96
CA ASP A 18 12.44 14.68 8.21
C ASP A 18 11.49 15.85 8.46
N GLY A 19 10.76 15.80 9.57
CA GLY A 19 9.69 16.75 9.89
C GLY A 19 10.19 18.17 10.19
N ASN A 20 11.48 18.39 10.44
CA ASN A 20 12.05 19.70 10.69
C ASN A 20 12.58 20.36 9.42
N THR A 21 13.13 19.56 8.51
CA THR A 21 13.86 20.08 7.35
C THR A 21 13.12 19.89 6.03
N GLY A 22 12.15 18.99 5.96
CA GLY A 22 11.49 18.58 4.72
C GLY A 22 12.36 17.70 3.80
N LYS A 23 13.52 17.26 4.28
CA LYS A 23 14.47 16.48 3.51
C LYS A 23 14.17 14.99 3.60
N VAL A 24 14.61 14.25 2.59
CA VAL A 24 14.59 12.79 2.61
C VAL A 24 15.28 12.27 3.85
N ARG A 25 14.65 11.35 4.54
CA ARG A 25 15.26 10.46 5.52
C ARG A 25 15.28 9.05 4.87
N PRO A 26 16.43 8.54 4.46
CA PRO A 26 16.52 7.27 3.77
C PRO A 26 15.86 6.13 4.55
N PHE A 27 15.04 5.33 3.88
CA PHE A 27 14.54 4.08 4.42
C PHE A 27 15.60 2.97 4.29
N SER A 28 16.30 2.98 3.15
CA SER A 28 17.47 2.13 2.88
C SER A 28 18.44 2.86 1.96
N ASP A 29 19.59 2.25 1.66
CA ASP A 29 20.59 2.83 0.75
C ASP A 29 20.03 3.05 -0.67
N THR A 30 19.08 2.23 -1.11
CA THR A 30 18.46 2.30 -2.44
C THR A 30 17.08 2.96 -2.43
N ASP A 31 16.49 3.15 -1.26
CA ASP A 31 15.23 3.88 -1.05
C ASP A 31 15.53 5.18 -0.27
N ASN A 32 16.18 6.09 -0.97
CA ASN A 32 16.64 7.39 -0.47
C ASN A 32 16.22 8.56 -1.39
N GLY A 33 15.22 8.33 -2.21
CA GLY A 33 14.67 9.30 -3.15
C GLY A 33 13.15 9.29 -3.14
N ALA A 34 12.51 8.99 -4.28
CA ALA A 34 11.05 8.89 -4.39
C ALA A 34 10.58 7.47 -4.11
N ASP A 35 9.48 7.34 -3.36
CA ASP A 35 8.73 6.11 -3.18
C ASP A 35 7.32 6.28 -3.76
N MET A 36 6.96 5.44 -4.74
CA MET A 36 5.67 5.54 -5.43
C MET A 36 4.52 5.02 -4.57
N VAL A 37 4.76 4.05 -3.72
CA VAL A 37 3.73 3.48 -2.83
C VAL A 37 3.34 4.50 -1.78
N GLU A 38 4.30 5.10 -1.09
CA GLU A 38 4.04 6.18 -0.12
C GLU A 38 3.41 7.40 -0.79
N SER A 39 3.85 7.71 -2.02
CA SER A 39 3.23 8.79 -2.82
C SER A 39 1.78 8.49 -3.18
N GLY A 40 1.44 7.23 -3.46
CA GLY A 40 0.08 6.79 -3.71
C GLY A 40 -0.82 6.98 -2.49
N ILE A 41 -0.34 6.56 -1.32
CA ILE A 41 -1.08 6.71 -0.05
C ILE A 41 -1.25 8.19 0.32
N ILE A 42 -0.21 9.03 0.13
CA ILE A 42 -0.33 10.49 0.32
C ILE A 42 -1.34 11.07 -0.66
N ALA A 43 -1.31 10.69 -1.94
CA ALA A 43 -2.23 11.19 -2.96
C ALA A 43 -3.68 10.79 -2.67
N GLU A 44 -3.92 9.58 -2.15
CA GLU A 44 -5.23 9.16 -1.64
C GLU A 44 -5.72 10.11 -0.53
N GLY A 45 -4.89 10.38 0.47
CA GLY A 45 -5.20 11.31 1.54
C GLY A 45 -5.43 12.75 1.05
N LEU A 46 -4.67 13.21 0.05
CA LEU A 46 -4.86 14.53 -0.57
C LEU A 46 -6.19 14.63 -1.32
N THR A 47 -6.57 13.59 -2.07
CA THR A 47 -7.87 13.57 -2.76
C THR A 47 -9.02 13.50 -1.77
N PHE A 48 -8.88 12.76 -0.67
CA PHE A 48 -9.85 12.75 0.42
C PHE A 48 -9.98 14.14 1.08
N ALA A 49 -8.86 14.78 1.41
CA ALA A 49 -8.88 16.12 2.00
C ALA A 49 -9.56 17.16 1.07
N ARG A 50 -9.30 17.06 -0.23
CA ARG A 50 -9.94 17.92 -1.24
C ARG A 50 -11.47 17.81 -1.23
N GLU A 51 -12.01 16.60 -1.08
CA GLU A 51 -13.46 16.37 -1.05
C GLU A 51 -14.07 16.69 0.33
N TYR A 52 -13.33 16.46 1.42
CA TYR A 52 -13.80 16.68 2.79
C TYR A 52 -13.95 18.18 3.12
N PHE A 53 -12.97 19.00 2.74
CA PHE A 53 -12.99 20.45 2.97
C PHE A 53 -13.76 21.15 1.84
N ASP A 54 -15.09 21.12 1.87
CA ASP A 54 -15.98 21.56 0.77
C ASP A 54 -16.53 22.98 0.91
N GLN A 55 -16.30 23.65 2.05
CA GLN A 55 -16.84 24.97 2.31
C GLN A 55 -16.13 26.07 1.48
N SER A 56 -16.87 27.15 1.18
CA SER A 56 -16.35 28.29 0.41
C SER A 56 -15.53 29.26 1.26
N THR A 57 -14.85 28.80 2.30
CA THR A 57 -13.93 29.61 3.09
C THR A 57 -12.57 29.73 2.37
N GLU A 58 -11.85 30.81 2.63
CA GLU A 58 -10.51 31.01 2.08
C GLU A 58 -9.56 29.86 2.47
N THR A 59 -9.61 29.42 3.74
CA THR A 59 -8.77 28.33 4.25
C THR A 59 -9.06 27.01 3.55
N GLU A 60 -10.32 26.63 3.41
CA GLU A 60 -10.67 25.36 2.78
C GLU A 60 -10.43 25.38 1.27
N SER A 61 -10.65 26.54 0.62
CA SER A 61 -10.28 26.72 -0.78
C SER A 61 -8.77 26.54 -0.98
N ALA A 62 -7.94 27.11 -0.11
CA ALA A 62 -6.49 26.94 -0.15
C ALA A 62 -6.06 25.47 0.08
N ILE A 63 -6.74 24.75 0.99
CA ILE A 63 -6.50 23.31 1.21
C ILE A 63 -6.78 22.52 -0.09
N ARG A 64 -7.91 22.76 -0.72
CA ARG A 64 -8.27 22.07 -1.99
C ARG A 64 -7.27 22.36 -3.11
N GLU A 65 -6.88 23.61 -3.27
CA GLU A 65 -5.89 24.03 -4.28
C GLU A 65 -4.53 23.37 -4.07
N VAL A 66 -4.05 23.33 -2.84
CA VAL A 66 -2.77 22.70 -2.49
C VAL A 66 -2.86 21.19 -2.68
N ALA A 67 -3.91 20.54 -2.20
CA ALA A 67 -4.11 19.10 -2.35
C ALA A 67 -4.15 18.69 -3.83
N ASP A 68 -4.91 19.42 -4.64
CA ASP A 68 -5.04 19.20 -6.08
C ASP A 68 -3.70 19.43 -6.81
N SER A 69 -2.98 20.47 -6.45
CA SER A 69 -1.66 20.78 -7.02
C SER A 69 -0.63 19.69 -6.74
N LEU A 70 -0.58 19.19 -5.49
CA LEU A 70 0.37 18.16 -5.09
C LEU A 70 0.07 16.83 -5.79
N TRP A 71 -1.20 16.43 -5.86
CA TRP A 71 -1.59 15.21 -6.55
C TRP A 71 -1.29 15.27 -8.06
N LYS A 72 -1.64 16.39 -8.72
CA LYS A 72 -1.37 16.62 -10.15
C LYS A 72 0.11 16.68 -10.51
N ALA A 73 0.98 16.94 -9.54
CA ALA A 73 2.42 17.01 -9.77
C ALA A 73 3.11 15.65 -9.83
N ILE A 74 2.46 14.56 -9.41
CA ILE A 74 3.06 13.21 -9.43
C ILE A 74 3.10 12.70 -10.86
N GLU A 75 4.32 12.44 -11.36
CA GLU A 75 4.59 11.95 -12.71
C GLU A 75 4.53 10.40 -12.73
N TRP A 76 3.34 9.83 -12.62
CA TRP A 76 3.09 8.38 -12.56
C TRP A 76 3.71 7.62 -13.73
N ASP A 77 3.69 8.20 -14.91
CA ASP A 77 4.23 7.64 -16.15
C ASP A 77 5.74 7.39 -16.07
N LYS A 78 6.49 8.18 -15.29
CA LYS A 78 7.93 8.00 -15.08
C LYS A 78 8.29 6.72 -14.33
N PHE A 79 7.36 6.25 -13.50
CA PHE A 79 7.57 5.03 -12.71
C PHE A 79 7.14 3.76 -13.46
N ILE A 80 6.83 3.85 -14.74
CA ILE A 80 6.53 2.67 -15.56
C ILE A 80 7.82 2.15 -16.20
N GLN A 81 8.23 0.95 -15.79
CA GLN A 81 9.34 0.24 -16.43
C GLN A 81 8.88 -0.44 -17.72
N ASN A 82 9.77 -0.53 -18.70
CA ASN A 82 9.54 -1.14 -20.00
C ASN A 82 8.27 -0.60 -20.70
N PRO A 83 8.07 0.74 -20.77
CA PRO A 83 6.90 1.30 -21.41
C PRO A 83 6.78 0.76 -22.85
N ASP A 84 5.55 0.55 -23.32
CA ASP A 84 5.24 0.06 -24.66
C ASP A 84 5.63 -1.42 -24.94
N THR A 85 5.96 -2.19 -23.92
CA THR A 85 6.17 -3.64 -24.01
C THR A 85 5.15 -4.42 -23.17
N PRO A 86 4.97 -5.73 -23.40
CA PRO A 86 4.13 -6.57 -22.53
C PRO A 86 4.66 -6.70 -21.10
N GLU A 87 5.93 -6.34 -20.85
CA GLU A 87 6.57 -6.39 -19.54
C GLU A 87 6.44 -5.09 -18.74
N GLN A 88 5.66 -4.12 -19.24
CA GLN A 88 5.45 -2.84 -18.55
C GLN A 88 4.83 -3.05 -17.16
N VAL A 89 5.39 -2.37 -16.17
CA VAL A 89 4.97 -2.45 -14.76
C VAL A 89 5.39 -1.19 -14.01
N MET A 90 4.64 -0.82 -12.98
CA MET A 90 5.03 0.27 -12.09
C MET A 90 6.15 -0.17 -11.15
N ILE A 91 7.10 0.72 -10.90
CA ILE A 91 8.27 0.48 -10.04
C ILE A 91 8.08 1.17 -8.70
N TRP A 92 8.53 0.52 -7.63
CA TRP A 92 8.31 0.95 -6.25
C TRP A 92 8.99 2.27 -5.93
N HIS A 93 10.30 2.38 -6.16
CA HIS A 93 11.06 3.58 -5.79
C HIS A 93 12.15 3.96 -6.78
N TRP A 94 12.59 5.21 -6.66
CA TRP A 94 13.70 5.80 -7.39
C TRP A 94 14.71 6.42 -6.42
N SER A 95 16.00 6.18 -6.70
CA SER A 95 17.13 6.70 -5.93
C SER A 95 17.92 7.71 -6.77
N PRO A 96 18.37 8.84 -6.21
CA PRO A 96 19.29 9.75 -6.90
C PRO A 96 20.64 9.10 -7.20
N ASP A 97 21.02 8.08 -6.44
CA ASP A 97 22.32 7.40 -6.57
C ASP A 97 22.27 6.18 -7.49
N TYR A 98 21.12 5.50 -7.55
CA TYR A 98 20.99 4.21 -8.25
C TYR A 98 19.93 4.19 -9.36
N GLY A 99 19.12 5.27 -9.51
CA GLY A 99 18.01 5.31 -10.46
C GLY A 99 16.80 4.51 -10.01
N PHE A 100 15.98 4.05 -10.96
CA PHE A 100 14.82 3.23 -10.67
C PHE A 100 15.19 1.86 -10.14
N SER A 101 14.50 1.43 -9.08
CA SER A 101 14.71 0.09 -8.51
C SER A 101 14.26 -1.01 -9.48
N ASN A 102 14.67 -2.23 -9.19
CA ASN A 102 14.17 -3.43 -9.88
C ASN A 102 13.00 -4.08 -9.10
N LEU A 103 12.34 -3.33 -8.21
CA LEU A 103 11.23 -3.81 -7.41
C LEU A 103 9.92 -3.40 -8.07
N PRO A 104 9.22 -4.32 -8.76
CA PRO A 104 7.94 -4.03 -9.39
C PRO A 104 6.82 -4.00 -8.34
N ILE A 105 5.83 -3.13 -8.58
CA ILE A 105 4.57 -3.14 -7.85
C ILE A 105 3.63 -4.09 -8.59
N VAL A 106 3.43 -5.29 -8.06
CA VAL A 106 2.64 -6.34 -8.72
C VAL A 106 1.82 -7.14 -7.72
N GLY A 107 0.63 -7.52 -8.11
CA GLY A 107 -0.22 -8.43 -7.38
C GLY A 107 -0.79 -7.87 -6.08
N PHE A 108 -1.31 -8.74 -5.22
CA PHE A 108 -2.00 -8.32 -4.02
C PHE A 108 -1.03 -7.83 -2.94
N ASN A 109 -0.99 -6.51 -2.74
CA ASN A 109 -0.28 -5.81 -1.68
C ASN A 109 -0.95 -4.45 -1.42
N GLU A 110 -0.37 -3.61 -0.57
CA GLU A 110 -0.88 -2.29 -0.16
C GLU A 110 -0.95 -1.24 -1.27
N ALA A 111 -0.33 -1.48 -2.42
CA ALA A 111 -0.04 -0.46 -3.43
C ALA A 111 -1.04 -0.41 -4.60
N GLU A 112 -2.19 -1.08 -4.52
CA GLU A 112 -3.20 -1.06 -5.58
C GLU A 112 -3.64 0.37 -5.95
N ILE A 113 -3.73 1.24 -4.93
CA ILE A 113 -4.11 2.64 -5.10
C ILE A 113 -3.19 3.38 -6.08
N CYS A 114 -1.93 2.99 -6.21
CA CYS A 114 -0.99 3.62 -7.13
C CYS A 114 -1.43 3.45 -8.59
N TYR A 115 -1.91 2.27 -8.96
CA TYR A 115 -2.43 2.02 -10.30
C TYR A 115 -3.74 2.76 -10.55
N ILE A 116 -4.64 2.79 -9.57
CA ILE A 116 -5.93 3.48 -9.68
C ILE A 116 -5.73 4.98 -9.85
N LEU A 117 -4.90 5.60 -9.00
CA LEU A 117 -4.59 7.02 -9.10
C LEU A 117 -3.75 7.34 -10.33
N GLY A 118 -2.81 6.47 -10.70
CA GLY A 118 -2.03 6.62 -11.91
C GLY A 118 -2.91 6.63 -13.17
N VAL A 119 -3.89 5.74 -13.28
CA VAL A 119 -4.87 5.74 -14.38
C VAL A 119 -5.74 7.00 -14.34
N GLY A 120 -6.14 7.42 -13.13
CA GLY A 120 -7.00 8.61 -12.92
C GLY A 120 -6.26 9.95 -12.98
N SER A 121 -4.95 9.97 -13.14
CA SER A 121 -4.16 11.21 -13.16
C SER A 121 -4.54 12.13 -14.32
N PRO A 122 -4.88 13.41 -14.07
CA PRO A 122 -5.23 14.34 -15.14
C PRO A 122 -4.03 14.93 -15.89
N THR A 123 -2.82 14.72 -15.37
CA THR A 123 -1.59 15.33 -15.90
C THR A 123 -0.61 14.31 -16.46
N PHE A 124 -0.37 13.21 -15.75
CA PHE A 124 0.60 12.18 -16.10
C PHE A 124 -0.03 10.78 -16.00
N PRO A 125 -1.13 10.52 -16.76
CA PRO A 125 -1.84 9.26 -16.65
C PRO A 125 -1.01 8.10 -17.18
N ILE A 126 -1.18 6.94 -16.54
CA ILE A 126 -0.73 5.66 -17.07
C ILE A 126 -1.86 5.00 -17.88
N LYS A 127 -1.51 4.04 -18.73
CA LYS A 127 -2.50 3.31 -19.55
C LYS A 127 -3.41 2.46 -18.64
N PRO A 128 -4.74 2.48 -18.83
CA PRO A 128 -5.66 1.66 -18.01
C PRO A 128 -5.37 0.15 -18.04
N GLU A 129 -4.86 -0.35 -19.16
CA GLU A 129 -4.47 -1.75 -19.34
C GLU A 129 -3.39 -2.20 -18.36
N LEU A 130 -2.56 -1.25 -17.87
CA LEU A 130 -1.51 -1.53 -16.87
C LEU A 130 -2.06 -2.09 -15.56
N TYR A 131 -3.27 -1.76 -15.19
CA TYR A 131 -3.89 -2.36 -14.02
C TYR A 131 -4.02 -3.89 -14.21
N TRP A 132 -4.45 -4.33 -15.37
CA TRP A 132 -4.63 -5.75 -15.65
C TRP A 132 -3.32 -6.45 -16.01
N ASP A 133 -2.53 -5.84 -16.88
CA ASP A 133 -1.30 -6.44 -17.45
C ASP A 133 -0.10 -6.29 -16.51
N GLY A 134 -0.04 -5.22 -15.73
CA GLY A 134 1.02 -4.95 -14.75
C GLY A 134 0.66 -5.43 -13.36
N TRP A 135 -0.42 -4.92 -12.77
CA TRP A 135 -0.80 -5.24 -11.40
C TRP A 135 -1.32 -6.68 -11.26
N VAL A 136 -2.37 -7.04 -11.98
CA VAL A 136 -3.04 -8.33 -11.83
C VAL A 136 -2.23 -9.47 -12.46
N ALA A 137 -1.87 -9.36 -13.74
CA ALA A 137 -1.32 -10.48 -14.49
C ALA A 137 0.13 -10.81 -14.16
N LYS A 138 0.93 -9.85 -13.67
CA LYS A 138 2.33 -10.09 -13.30
C LYS A 138 2.50 -10.84 -11.98
N ASN A 139 1.46 -10.94 -11.17
CA ASN A 139 1.45 -11.87 -10.05
C ASN A 139 0.93 -13.24 -10.52
N PRO A 140 1.78 -14.25 -10.66
CA PRO A 140 1.34 -15.57 -11.12
C PRO A 140 0.26 -16.13 -10.20
N GLY A 141 -0.93 -16.35 -10.76
CA GLY A 141 -2.06 -16.89 -10.01
C GLY A 141 -2.68 -15.88 -9.06
N TYR A 142 -2.76 -14.61 -9.44
CA TYR A 142 -3.46 -13.56 -8.67
C TYR A 142 -4.79 -14.05 -8.07
N TYR A 143 -5.54 -14.80 -8.84
CA TYR A 143 -6.73 -15.52 -8.40
C TYR A 143 -6.40 -17.01 -8.24
N ASN A 144 -6.02 -17.42 -7.03
CA ASN A 144 -5.59 -18.77 -6.71
C ASN A 144 -6.21 -19.25 -5.39
N PRO A 145 -7.48 -19.67 -5.40
CA PRO A 145 -8.23 -20.07 -4.20
C PRO A 145 -7.53 -21.18 -3.42
N ARG A 146 -7.52 -21.03 -2.10
CA ARG A 146 -6.99 -22.04 -1.18
C ARG A 146 -7.72 -22.04 0.16
N THR A 147 -7.65 -23.17 0.84
CA THR A 147 -8.13 -23.33 2.21
C THR A 147 -6.95 -23.28 3.18
N VAL A 148 -7.09 -22.56 4.29
CA VAL A 148 -6.17 -22.58 5.42
C VAL A 148 -6.89 -23.08 6.65
N GLU A 149 -6.18 -23.87 7.45
CA GLU A 149 -6.71 -24.36 8.73
C GLU A 149 -6.76 -23.24 9.74
N GLY A 150 -7.96 -22.99 10.31
CA GLY A 150 -8.18 -22.04 11.37
C GLY A 150 -8.47 -22.73 12.71
N VAL A 151 -8.57 -21.95 13.79
CA VAL A 151 -8.91 -22.49 15.13
C VAL A 151 -10.38 -22.90 15.19
N ASP A 152 -11.25 -22.06 14.67
CA ASP A 152 -12.70 -22.26 14.77
C ASP A 152 -13.27 -23.03 13.56
N ALA A 153 -12.75 -22.75 12.37
CA ALA A 153 -13.13 -23.40 11.11
C ALA A 153 -12.07 -23.14 10.03
N PRO A 154 -12.01 -23.97 8.97
CA PRO A 154 -11.20 -23.67 7.81
C PRO A 154 -11.58 -22.31 7.21
N ILE A 155 -10.58 -21.60 6.67
CA ILE A 155 -10.73 -20.27 6.08
C ILE A 155 -10.44 -20.40 4.59
N GLU A 156 -11.42 -20.00 3.77
CA GLU A 156 -11.28 -19.97 2.31
C GLU A 156 -10.71 -18.60 1.89
N LEU A 157 -9.63 -18.62 1.12
CA LEU A 157 -8.97 -17.45 0.56
C LEU A 157 -8.99 -17.55 -0.97
N LEU A 158 -9.27 -16.42 -1.63
CA LEU A 158 -9.49 -16.37 -3.08
C LEU A 158 -8.27 -15.88 -3.85
N LEU A 159 -7.50 -14.96 -3.27
CA LEU A 159 -6.36 -14.36 -3.95
C LEU A 159 -5.05 -15.13 -3.69
N ASN A 160 -4.09 -14.93 -4.60
CA ASN A 160 -2.76 -15.51 -4.45
C ASN A 160 -1.91 -14.68 -3.50
N HIS A 161 -2.12 -14.88 -2.23
CA HIS A 161 -1.30 -14.31 -1.16
C HIS A 161 -1.07 -15.36 -0.08
N ASP A 162 -0.10 -15.14 0.75
CA ASP A 162 0.08 -15.92 1.95
C ASP A 162 -0.96 -15.49 2.99
N TYR A 163 -1.63 -16.44 3.67
CA TYR A 163 -2.58 -16.11 4.74
C TYR A 163 -1.90 -15.41 5.94
N GLY A 164 -0.57 -15.38 5.96
CA GLY A 164 0.23 -14.69 6.93
C GLY A 164 0.56 -13.24 6.59
N ILE A 165 -0.09 -12.60 5.61
CA ILE A 165 0.19 -11.19 5.31
C ILE A 165 -0.11 -10.27 6.49
N PRO A 166 0.69 -9.20 6.68
CA PRO A 166 0.40 -8.18 7.69
C PRO A 166 -0.90 -7.43 7.36
N MET A 167 -1.62 -6.98 8.39
CA MET A 167 -2.95 -6.41 8.20
C MET A 167 -2.96 -5.12 7.37
N PHE A 168 -1.90 -4.31 7.36
CA PHE A 168 -1.85 -3.08 6.58
C PHE A 168 -2.04 -3.29 5.08
N VAL A 169 -1.64 -4.46 4.57
CA VAL A 169 -1.78 -4.81 3.14
C VAL A 169 -3.23 -4.71 2.66
N MET A 170 -4.20 -5.05 3.52
CA MET A 170 -5.61 -4.98 3.17
C MET A 170 -6.29 -3.67 3.61
N HIS A 171 -5.55 -2.73 4.20
CA HIS A 171 -6.11 -1.49 4.70
C HIS A 171 -5.72 -0.26 3.87
N TYR A 172 -4.46 -0.13 3.48
CA TYR A 172 -3.93 1.15 2.99
C TYR A 172 -4.63 1.65 1.73
N SER A 173 -4.68 0.87 0.67
CA SER A 173 -5.41 1.28 -0.55
C SER A 173 -6.92 1.47 -0.33
N TYR A 174 -7.46 0.95 0.77
CA TYR A 174 -8.90 0.92 1.04
C TYR A 174 -9.33 1.90 2.14
N MET A 175 -8.47 2.83 2.52
CA MET A 175 -8.86 3.99 3.30
C MET A 175 -9.77 4.94 2.50
N GLY A 176 -9.56 5.03 1.18
CA GLY A 176 -10.36 5.83 0.27
C GLY A 176 -11.17 5.02 -0.76
N LEU A 177 -10.90 3.73 -0.91
CA LEU A 177 -11.65 2.84 -1.80
C LEU A 177 -12.58 1.93 -1.00
N ASP A 178 -13.80 1.73 -1.47
CA ASP A 178 -14.72 0.77 -0.85
C ASP A 178 -14.46 -0.65 -1.40
N PRO A 179 -13.88 -1.58 -0.60
CA PRO A 179 -13.57 -2.92 -1.07
C PRO A 179 -14.81 -3.75 -1.43
N ARG A 180 -16.00 -3.36 -0.99
CA ARG A 180 -17.28 -3.98 -1.38
C ARG A 180 -17.62 -3.74 -2.85
N GLN A 181 -17.06 -2.68 -3.44
CA GLN A 181 -17.25 -2.32 -4.84
C GLN A 181 -16.22 -2.97 -5.78
N VAL A 182 -15.23 -3.67 -5.25
CA VAL A 182 -14.21 -4.37 -6.04
C VAL A 182 -14.62 -5.83 -6.17
N PRO A 183 -15.19 -6.25 -7.31
CA PRO A 183 -15.65 -7.62 -7.49
C PRO A 183 -14.47 -8.57 -7.69
N LEU A 184 -14.54 -9.72 -7.06
CA LEU A 184 -13.75 -10.90 -7.38
C LEU A 184 -14.60 -11.91 -8.15
N LYS A 185 -13.99 -12.94 -8.69
CA LYS A 185 -14.70 -13.98 -9.44
C LYS A 185 -15.80 -14.66 -8.61
N ASP A 186 -15.56 -14.89 -7.32
CA ASP A 186 -16.45 -15.58 -6.39
C ASP A 186 -16.70 -14.77 -5.12
N GLY A 187 -16.89 -13.45 -5.24
CA GLY A 187 -17.12 -12.56 -4.10
C GLY A 187 -16.67 -11.12 -4.37
N ASN A 188 -16.19 -10.47 -3.33
CA ASN A 188 -15.60 -9.14 -3.41
C ASN A 188 -14.41 -9.03 -2.44
N LEU A 189 -13.63 -7.96 -2.56
CA LEU A 189 -12.46 -7.79 -1.70
C LEU A 189 -12.79 -7.62 -0.22
N PHE A 190 -13.96 -7.10 0.12
CA PHE A 190 -14.36 -6.99 1.54
C PHE A 190 -14.54 -8.36 2.19
N ASP A 191 -15.13 -9.32 1.46
CA ASP A 191 -15.28 -10.69 1.94
C ASP A 191 -13.92 -11.35 2.12
N GLU A 192 -13.01 -11.16 1.16
CA GLU A 192 -11.63 -11.65 1.25
C GLU A 192 -10.88 -11.07 2.45
N PHE A 193 -10.96 -9.75 2.68
CA PHE A 193 -10.33 -9.09 3.83
C PHE A 193 -10.90 -9.57 5.16
N THR A 194 -12.19 -9.88 5.18
CA THR A 194 -12.83 -10.50 6.36
C THR A 194 -12.21 -11.86 6.66
N GLN A 195 -11.97 -12.67 5.64
CA GLN A 195 -11.32 -13.98 5.82
C GLN A 195 -9.85 -13.85 6.24
N LEU A 196 -9.11 -12.93 5.64
CA LEU A 196 -7.72 -12.64 6.04
C LEU A 196 -7.61 -12.14 7.48
N THR A 197 -8.53 -11.28 7.90
CA THR A 197 -8.60 -10.80 9.28
C THR A 197 -8.82 -11.95 10.26
N LYS A 198 -9.71 -12.91 9.91
CA LYS A 198 -9.90 -14.14 10.70
C LYS A 198 -8.64 -15.00 10.71
N ALA A 199 -7.97 -15.15 9.56
CA ALA A 199 -6.72 -15.90 9.47
C ALA A 199 -5.62 -15.31 10.36
N ASN A 200 -5.45 -13.97 10.39
CA ASN A 200 -4.50 -13.29 11.26
C ASN A 200 -4.82 -13.51 12.75
N ARG A 201 -6.10 -13.43 13.12
CA ARG A 201 -6.56 -13.73 14.48
C ARG A 201 -6.29 -15.19 14.87
N ASP A 202 -6.64 -16.12 14.00
CA ASP A 202 -6.53 -17.54 14.28
C ASP A 202 -5.05 -17.99 14.30
N TYR A 203 -4.20 -17.36 13.47
CA TYR A 203 -2.75 -17.51 13.58
C TYR A 203 -2.24 -17.17 14.99
N ALA A 204 -2.66 -16.05 15.56
CA ALA A 204 -2.27 -15.69 16.93
C ALA A 204 -2.71 -16.74 17.93
N LYS A 205 -3.96 -17.18 17.90
CA LYS A 205 -4.49 -18.22 18.80
C LYS A 205 -3.73 -19.55 18.66
N LEU A 206 -3.39 -19.96 17.44
CA LEU A 206 -2.63 -21.18 17.18
C LEU A 206 -1.18 -21.11 17.69
N ASN A 207 -0.64 -19.92 17.87
CA ASN A 207 0.71 -19.67 18.38
C ASN A 207 0.73 -19.17 19.83
N ALA A 208 -0.36 -19.32 20.59
CA ALA A 208 -0.48 -18.85 21.97
C ALA A 208 0.51 -19.53 22.93
N ASP A 209 0.90 -20.77 22.66
CA ASP A 209 1.92 -21.46 23.43
C ASP A 209 3.34 -20.93 23.14
N LYS A 210 3.56 -20.37 21.96
CA LYS A 210 4.84 -19.81 21.53
C LYS A 210 5.02 -18.37 22.01
N PHE A 211 3.96 -17.57 21.95
CA PHE A 211 4.00 -16.14 22.24
C PHE A 211 3.01 -15.74 23.34
N LYS A 212 3.53 -15.18 24.41
CA LYS A 212 2.73 -14.76 25.57
C LYS A 212 1.70 -13.69 25.16
N GLY A 213 0.44 -13.97 25.46
CA GLY A 213 -0.67 -13.01 25.22
C GLY A 213 -1.44 -13.25 23.94
N TYR A 214 -0.97 -14.08 23.03
CA TYR A 214 -1.65 -14.41 21.76
C TYR A 214 -2.98 -15.16 21.97
N ASP A 215 -3.21 -15.72 23.15
CA ASP A 215 -4.49 -16.28 23.56
C ASP A 215 -5.58 -15.21 23.75
N LYS A 216 -5.18 -13.95 23.99
CA LYS A 216 -6.08 -12.84 24.35
C LYS A 216 -6.04 -11.69 23.35
N TYR A 217 -4.89 -11.45 22.77
CA TYR A 217 -4.62 -10.30 21.88
C TYR A 217 -4.10 -10.80 20.55
N TRP A 218 -4.45 -10.10 19.50
CA TRP A 218 -4.06 -10.46 18.15
C TRP A 218 -4.00 -9.20 17.27
N GLY A 219 -3.51 -9.38 16.06
CA GLY A 219 -3.28 -8.34 15.07
C GLY A 219 -1.80 -8.15 14.86
N LEU A 220 -1.36 -8.40 13.62
CA LEU A 220 0.02 -8.26 13.20
C LEU A 220 0.05 -7.34 11.98
N THR A 221 0.73 -6.20 12.14
CA THR A 221 0.93 -5.20 11.10
C THR A 221 2.27 -4.50 11.28
N ALA A 222 2.72 -3.78 10.25
CA ALA A 222 3.98 -3.04 10.32
C ALA A 222 4.00 -2.04 11.47
N SER A 223 5.03 -2.12 12.30
CA SER A 223 5.22 -1.22 13.44
C SER A 223 6.65 -1.23 13.98
N LEU A 224 6.93 -0.31 14.90
CA LEU A 224 8.14 -0.34 15.71
C LEU A 224 7.96 -1.32 16.86
N ASP A 225 8.97 -2.12 17.12
CA ASP A 225 9.15 -2.94 18.30
C ASP A 225 10.47 -2.56 19.02
N PRO A 226 10.85 -3.22 20.15
CA PRO A 226 12.11 -2.92 20.82
C PRO A 226 13.37 -3.11 19.97
N ASP A 227 13.30 -3.95 18.93
CA ASP A 227 14.43 -4.28 18.04
C ASP A 227 14.47 -3.42 16.78
N GLY A 228 13.41 -2.62 16.50
CA GLY A 228 13.33 -1.74 15.35
C GLY A 228 12.01 -1.83 14.59
N TYR A 229 12.00 -1.39 13.33
CA TYR A 229 10.84 -1.48 12.44
C TYR A 229 10.75 -2.87 11.81
N ARG A 230 9.56 -3.47 11.85
CA ARG A 230 9.24 -4.75 11.22
C ARG A 230 7.87 -4.72 10.56
N ALA A 231 7.70 -5.55 9.54
CA ALA A 231 6.40 -5.78 8.92
C ALA A 231 5.46 -6.61 9.81
N HIS A 232 6.00 -7.38 10.75
CA HIS A 232 5.27 -8.32 11.59
C HIS A 232 4.40 -9.27 10.77
N HIS A 233 5.03 -9.89 9.77
CA HIS A 233 4.38 -10.87 8.93
C HIS A 233 4.11 -12.16 9.74
N PRO A 234 2.86 -12.61 9.93
CA PRO A 234 2.52 -13.71 10.81
C PRO A 234 3.37 -14.98 10.68
N ILE A 235 3.73 -15.35 9.46
CA ILE A 235 4.47 -16.60 9.24
C ILE A 235 5.97 -16.36 9.15
N HIS A 236 6.40 -15.23 8.59
CA HIS A 236 7.78 -15.04 8.17
C HIS A 236 8.57 -14.06 9.04
N ASP A 237 7.92 -13.14 9.74
CA ASP A 237 8.58 -12.10 10.54
C ASP A 237 7.83 -11.82 11.85
N ASP A 238 7.42 -12.89 12.55
CA ASP A 238 6.73 -12.80 13.84
C ASP A 238 7.70 -13.03 15.00
N ASN A 239 7.88 -12.01 15.84
CA ASN A 239 8.70 -12.04 17.05
C ASN A 239 7.88 -11.99 18.34
N GLY A 240 6.56 -12.15 18.27
CA GLY A 240 5.65 -12.11 19.42
C GLY A 240 5.15 -10.70 19.78
N THR A 241 5.48 -9.68 19.00
CA THR A 241 4.94 -8.33 19.19
C THR A 241 3.55 -8.25 18.57
N ILE A 242 2.54 -7.88 19.36
CA ILE A 242 1.19 -7.63 18.90
C ILE A 242 1.09 -6.18 18.47
N SER A 243 0.69 -5.97 17.25
CA SER A 243 0.57 -4.66 16.63
C SER A 243 -0.75 -4.59 15.86
N PRO A 244 -1.88 -4.48 16.56
CA PRO A 244 -3.20 -4.40 15.94
C PRO A 244 -3.34 -3.08 15.16
N THR A 245 -4.02 -3.14 14.05
CA THR A 245 -4.32 -1.98 13.21
C THR A 245 -5.69 -1.43 13.55
#